data_04b0f6acd2862483396d40af5cfe5958
#
_entry.id   04b0f6acd2862483396d40af5cfe5958
#
_cell.length_a   1.000
_cell.length_b   1.000
_cell.length_c   1.000
_cell.angle_alpha   90.00
_cell.angle_beta   90.00
_cell.angle_gamma   90.00
#
_symmetry.space_group_name_H-M   'P 1'
#
loop_
_entity.id
_entity.type
_entity.pdbx_description
1 polymer ?
#
loop_
_entity_poly.entity_id
_entity_poly.type
_entity_poly.pdbx_seq_one_letter_code
_entity_poly.pdbx_strand_id
1 'polypeptide(L)'
;MKKDNVLAKNAKSNFGMTHWLVILLMMGFGYFSNGSMNDGLNTYVGLFVDKFGWSSANLLTYSSIAGGVSIIIIIGYTQLARKAGARKTAILSMTLAATGMFLWGRVQSPKMYFVAILILTASSSGIMVIRNLCINNWFPSKSGLALGWATMGPLIATATVLWLIRFGGKIAGFTGHFDIMVVGFVVLLLISIFWLRDDPEDKGCFPDNEKTMTREMAQKIHEKGMEYKKTSPWTIKKLLTNRQVWQIGVGVGGLNMLIGNSVMSQLIPSIMSHGFERSTAMTMMTVGAIVAIPLSYLFGVIDAKKGSRATVIIFFIWCAMELTLLILPFQWVIYPAIVMVGGMIGGSGNIMGAMTTTVFGRYDYANAFAVIYPICVAVRSCSYAFIGNLREITGGYTVPYVVLICVAVLGIVNAVCINDKMIGRQQFSAEEIND
;
A
#
# COMPACT_ATOMS: atom_id res chain seq x y z
N MET A 1 32.97 13.54 -2.63
CA MET A 1 32.58 12.21 -3.12
C MET A 1 32.98 11.01 -2.25
N LYS A 2 33.44 11.18 -0.99
CA LYS A 2 33.79 10.05 -0.09
C LYS A 2 33.01 10.03 1.23
N LYS A 3 32.12 11.01 1.51
CA LYS A 3 31.28 11.05 2.74
C LYS A 3 29.93 10.36 2.58
N ASP A 4 29.41 10.21 1.36
CA ASP A 4 28.09 9.64 1.12
C ASP A 4 28.06 8.11 1.25
N ASN A 5 29.23 7.46 1.25
CA ASN A 5 29.33 5.99 1.38
C ASN A 5 29.38 5.48 2.83
N VAL A 6 29.41 6.35 3.84
CA VAL A 6 29.44 5.93 5.25
C VAL A 6 28.01 5.59 5.75
N LEU A 7 26.98 6.21 5.16
CA LEU A 7 25.58 5.95 5.54
C LEU A 7 25.06 4.56 5.09
N ALA A 8 25.65 3.99 4.03
CA ALA A 8 25.27 2.66 3.54
C ALA A 8 25.82 1.50 4.39
N LYS A 9 26.73 1.75 5.33
CA LYS A 9 27.47 0.69 6.05
C LYS A 9 26.78 0.18 7.33
N ASN A 10 25.72 0.82 7.82
CA ASN A 10 25.01 0.41 9.04
C ASN A 10 23.54 0.03 8.77
N ALA A 11 23.32 -0.92 7.88
CA ALA A 11 21.99 -1.52 7.62
C ALA A 11 21.49 -2.46 8.75
N LYS A 12 21.92 -2.28 9.98
CA LYS A 12 21.25 -2.90 11.14
C LYS A 12 20.07 -2.00 11.49
N SER A 13 18.86 -2.57 11.47
CA SER A 13 17.60 -1.91 11.85
C SER A 13 17.61 -1.53 13.34
N ASN A 14 18.30 -0.46 13.71
CA ASN A 14 18.33 0.04 15.08
C ASN A 14 17.20 1.07 15.29
N PHE A 15 15.96 0.67 14.97
CA PHE A 15 14.80 1.49 15.27
C PHE A 15 14.56 1.48 16.79
N GLY A 16 14.29 2.67 17.36
CA GLY A 16 13.84 2.79 18.75
C GLY A 16 12.44 2.25 18.94
N MET A 17 12.04 2.00 20.19
CA MET A 17 10.70 1.47 20.53
C MET A 17 9.57 2.30 19.91
N THR A 18 9.66 3.63 19.98
CA THR A 18 8.65 4.53 19.40
C THR A 18 8.52 4.36 17.89
N HIS A 19 9.64 4.17 17.18
CA HIS A 19 9.67 3.95 15.74
C HIS A 19 9.02 2.62 15.37
N TRP A 20 9.29 1.55 16.12
CA TRP A 20 8.62 0.25 15.95
C TRP A 20 7.12 0.33 16.17
N LEU A 21 6.67 1.09 17.17
CA LEU A 21 5.24 1.29 17.42
C LEU A 21 4.54 2.01 16.27
N VAL A 22 5.23 2.95 15.59
CA VAL A 22 4.71 3.58 14.36
C VAL A 22 4.56 2.55 13.24
N ILE A 23 5.57 1.72 13.02
CA ILE A 23 5.50 0.65 12.01
C ILE A 23 4.35 -0.31 12.32
N LEU A 24 4.22 -0.77 13.57
CA LEU A 24 3.15 -1.66 14.01
C LEU A 24 1.76 -1.03 13.84
N LEU A 25 1.63 0.27 14.10
CA LEU A 25 0.38 1.00 13.88
C LEU A 25 0.02 1.03 12.39
N MET A 26 1.00 1.28 11.51
CA MET A 26 0.79 1.26 10.06
C MET A 26 0.47 -0.16 9.53
N MET A 27 1.07 -1.20 10.13
CA MET A 27 0.69 -2.59 9.90
C MET A 27 -0.76 -2.85 10.31
N GLY A 28 -1.17 -2.37 11.50
CA GLY A 28 -2.55 -2.49 11.98
C GLY A 28 -3.56 -1.82 11.06
N PHE A 29 -3.28 -0.61 10.58
CA PHE A 29 -4.15 0.05 9.60
C PHE A 29 -4.31 -0.81 8.34
N GLY A 30 -3.22 -1.33 7.81
CA GLY A 30 -3.24 -2.22 6.65
C GLY A 30 -4.00 -3.51 6.92
N TYR A 31 -3.79 -4.14 8.10
CA TYR A 31 -4.44 -5.38 8.51
C TYR A 31 -5.97 -5.24 8.53
N PHE A 32 -6.49 -4.30 9.31
CA PHE A 32 -7.94 -4.16 9.48
C PHE A 32 -8.63 -3.63 8.23
N SER A 33 -8.00 -2.71 7.49
CA SER A 33 -8.57 -2.19 6.25
C SER A 33 -8.64 -3.24 5.14
N ASN A 34 -7.52 -3.94 4.88
CA ASN A 34 -7.47 -5.00 3.86
C ASN A 34 -8.37 -6.18 4.25
N GLY A 35 -8.30 -6.58 5.52
CA GLY A 35 -9.11 -7.65 6.06
C GLY A 35 -10.61 -7.42 5.95
N SER A 36 -11.07 -6.17 6.12
CA SER A 36 -12.50 -5.84 5.99
C SER A 36 -12.96 -5.78 4.54
N MET A 37 -12.19 -5.11 3.67
CA MET A 37 -12.67 -4.70 2.34
C MET A 37 -12.25 -5.64 1.21
N ASN A 38 -11.16 -6.38 1.37
CA ASN A 38 -10.68 -7.30 0.35
C ASN A 38 -10.89 -8.76 0.78
N ASP A 39 -10.23 -9.18 1.85
CA ASP A 39 -10.21 -10.60 2.25
C ASP A 39 -11.55 -11.04 2.87
N GLY A 40 -12.17 -10.17 3.67
CA GLY A 40 -13.45 -10.45 4.35
C GLY A 40 -14.69 -10.25 3.49
N LEU A 41 -14.61 -9.48 2.38
CA LEU A 41 -15.77 -9.06 1.61
C LEU A 41 -16.70 -10.21 1.22
N ASN A 42 -16.15 -11.27 0.63
CA ASN A 42 -16.94 -12.43 0.21
C ASN A 42 -17.60 -13.16 1.39
N THR A 43 -16.92 -13.19 2.55
CA THR A 43 -17.48 -13.78 3.77
C THR A 43 -18.67 -12.95 4.26
N TYR A 44 -18.54 -11.63 4.31
CA TYR A 44 -19.62 -10.74 4.72
C TYR A 44 -20.80 -10.78 3.75
N VAL A 45 -20.53 -10.79 2.42
CA VAL A 45 -21.57 -10.98 1.41
C VAL A 45 -22.33 -12.28 1.65
N GLY A 46 -21.62 -13.39 1.92
CA GLY A 46 -22.24 -14.69 2.26
C GLY A 46 -23.17 -14.58 3.48
N LEU A 47 -22.75 -13.91 4.54
CA LEU A 47 -23.58 -13.72 5.73
C LEU A 47 -24.89 -12.96 5.45
N PHE A 48 -24.88 -11.99 4.53
CA PHE A 48 -26.10 -11.27 4.13
C PHE A 48 -27.01 -12.12 3.24
N VAL A 49 -26.42 -12.92 2.33
CA VAL A 49 -27.16 -13.87 1.52
C VAL A 49 -27.86 -14.89 2.41
N ASP A 50 -27.15 -15.48 3.36
CA ASP A 50 -27.68 -16.49 4.27
C ASP A 50 -28.78 -15.93 5.19
N LYS A 51 -28.61 -14.70 5.69
CA LYS A 51 -29.55 -14.10 6.66
C LYS A 51 -30.81 -13.49 6.01
N PHE A 52 -30.65 -12.83 4.86
CA PHE A 52 -31.70 -12.00 4.26
C PHE A 52 -32.16 -12.51 2.89
N GLY A 53 -31.50 -13.52 2.30
CA GLY A 53 -31.79 -14.02 0.96
C GLY A 53 -31.42 -13.02 -0.15
N TRP A 54 -30.55 -12.03 0.10
CA TRP A 54 -30.18 -11.03 -0.91
C TRP A 54 -29.30 -11.61 -2.01
N SER A 55 -29.43 -11.10 -3.23
CA SER A 55 -28.58 -11.50 -4.34
C SER A 55 -27.13 -11.09 -4.11
N SER A 56 -26.22 -12.06 -4.10
CA SER A 56 -24.79 -11.82 -3.97
C SER A 56 -24.26 -10.95 -5.13
N ALA A 57 -24.80 -11.12 -6.35
CA ALA A 57 -24.43 -10.31 -7.51
C ALA A 57 -24.75 -8.81 -7.31
N ASN A 58 -25.92 -8.51 -6.73
CA ASN A 58 -26.30 -7.13 -6.43
C ASN A 58 -25.39 -6.52 -5.36
N LEU A 59 -25.06 -7.26 -4.29
CA LEU A 59 -24.18 -6.80 -3.23
C LEU A 59 -22.76 -6.53 -3.75
N LEU A 60 -22.23 -7.40 -4.59
CA LEU A 60 -20.93 -7.21 -5.24
C LEU A 60 -20.94 -6.04 -6.23
N THR A 61 -22.06 -5.81 -6.93
CA THR A 61 -22.22 -4.62 -7.80
C THR A 61 -22.14 -3.33 -6.99
N TYR A 62 -22.78 -3.25 -5.81
CA TYR A 62 -22.65 -2.10 -4.92
C TYR A 62 -21.20 -1.89 -4.47
N SER A 63 -20.47 -2.97 -4.17
CA SER A 63 -19.05 -2.90 -3.81
C SER A 63 -18.20 -2.37 -4.97
N SER A 64 -18.51 -2.76 -6.21
CA SER A 64 -17.81 -2.29 -7.42
C SER A 64 -18.07 -0.82 -7.68
N ILE A 65 -19.31 -0.34 -7.51
CA ILE A 65 -19.65 1.09 -7.63
C ILE A 65 -18.91 1.90 -6.58
N ALA A 66 -18.89 1.45 -5.31
CA ALA A 66 -18.15 2.09 -4.24
C ALA A 66 -16.63 2.14 -4.57
N GLY A 67 -16.08 1.07 -5.14
CA GLY A 67 -14.71 1.02 -5.63
C GLY A 67 -14.42 2.08 -6.71
N GLY A 68 -15.34 2.30 -7.65
CA GLY A 68 -15.23 3.36 -8.65
C GLY A 68 -15.20 4.77 -8.02
N VAL A 69 -16.07 5.02 -7.03
CA VAL A 69 -16.09 6.29 -6.28
C VAL A 69 -14.80 6.51 -5.49
N SER A 70 -14.11 5.45 -5.07
CA SER A 70 -12.86 5.55 -4.32
C SER A 70 -11.76 6.36 -5.04
N ILE A 71 -11.76 6.40 -6.36
CA ILE A 71 -10.79 7.17 -7.16
C ILE A 71 -10.88 8.66 -6.81
N ILE A 72 -12.09 9.19 -6.71
CA ILE A 72 -12.33 10.60 -6.35
C ILE A 72 -11.96 10.82 -4.88
N ILE A 73 -12.35 9.88 -4.01
CA ILE A 73 -12.06 9.95 -2.57
C ILE A 73 -10.56 9.97 -2.30
N ILE A 74 -9.76 9.20 -3.03
CA ILE A 74 -8.29 9.18 -2.92
C ILE A 74 -7.70 10.57 -3.18
N ILE A 75 -8.20 11.32 -4.16
CA ILE A 75 -7.76 12.70 -4.42
C ILE A 75 -8.04 13.58 -3.19
N GLY A 76 -9.23 13.44 -2.58
CA GLY A 76 -9.57 14.14 -1.33
C GLY A 76 -8.61 13.79 -0.19
N TYR A 77 -8.31 12.51 0.01
CA TYR A 77 -7.37 12.05 1.05
C TYR A 77 -5.95 12.55 0.83
N THR A 78 -5.45 12.55 -0.41
CA THR A 78 -4.10 13.06 -0.69
C THR A 78 -4.00 14.55 -0.41
N GLN A 79 -5.03 15.33 -0.74
CA GLN A 79 -5.09 16.76 -0.42
C GLN A 79 -5.24 17.01 1.09
N LEU A 80 -6.06 16.22 1.79
CA LEU A 80 -6.20 16.30 3.24
C LEU A 80 -4.88 15.99 3.93
N ALA A 81 -4.24 14.89 3.57
CA ALA A 81 -2.94 14.47 4.13
C ALA A 81 -1.85 15.54 3.91
N ARG A 82 -1.84 16.17 2.73
CA ARG A 82 -0.93 17.28 2.41
C ARG A 82 -1.13 18.49 3.32
N LYS A 83 -2.40 18.86 3.60
CA LYS A 83 -2.73 20.07 4.39
C LYS A 83 -2.77 19.83 5.89
N ALA A 84 -3.27 18.68 6.31
CA ALA A 84 -3.61 18.40 7.69
C ALA A 84 -2.69 17.35 8.37
N GLY A 85 -1.80 16.70 7.59
CA GLY A 85 -0.87 15.68 8.06
C GLY A 85 -1.48 14.27 8.13
N ALA A 86 -0.63 13.30 8.43
CA ALA A 86 -1.01 11.88 8.50
C ALA A 86 -1.94 11.59 9.68
N ARG A 87 -1.71 12.22 10.85
CA ARG A 87 -2.49 12.00 12.07
C ARG A 87 -3.96 12.35 11.90
N LYS A 88 -4.28 13.57 11.45
CA LYS A 88 -5.69 13.99 11.25
C LYS A 88 -6.36 13.15 10.17
N THR A 89 -5.64 12.81 9.13
CA THR A 89 -6.11 11.93 8.07
C THR A 89 -6.41 10.52 8.60
N ALA A 90 -5.55 9.98 9.49
CA ALA A 90 -5.76 8.68 10.15
C ALA A 90 -6.98 8.70 11.07
N ILE A 91 -7.17 9.75 11.86
CA ILE A 91 -8.35 9.91 12.72
C ILE A 91 -9.63 9.88 11.89
N LEU A 92 -9.70 10.65 10.79
CA LEU A 92 -10.85 10.63 9.88
C LEU A 92 -11.08 9.24 9.30
N SER A 93 -10.03 8.61 8.77
CA SER A 93 -10.11 7.29 8.16
C SER A 93 -10.58 6.23 9.16
N MET A 94 -10.02 6.18 10.37
CA MET A 94 -10.41 5.19 11.38
C MET A 94 -11.82 5.45 11.93
N THR A 95 -12.25 6.71 12.04
CA THR A 95 -13.64 7.05 12.41
C THR A 95 -14.63 6.54 11.37
N LEU A 96 -14.35 6.78 10.08
CA LEU A 96 -15.18 6.26 9.00
C LEU A 96 -15.17 4.74 8.96
N ALA A 97 -14.01 4.09 9.20
CA ALA A 97 -13.91 2.63 9.25
C ALA A 97 -14.77 2.03 10.37
N ALA A 98 -14.62 2.53 11.59
CA ALA A 98 -15.40 2.06 12.73
C ALA A 98 -16.90 2.27 12.51
N THR A 99 -17.30 3.47 12.05
CA THR A 99 -18.71 3.80 11.78
C THR A 99 -19.28 2.94 10.64
N GLY A 100 -18.56 2.84 9.52
CA GLY A 100 -18.99 2.05 8.37
C GLY A 100 -19.13 0.56 8.71
N MET A 101 -18.18 0.00 9.47
CA MET A 101 -18.22 -1.40 9.90
C MET A 101 -19.34 -1.67 10.89
N PHE A 102 -19.56 -0.76 11.84
CA PHE A 102 -20.67 -0.83 12.80
C PHE A 102 -22.02 -0.80 12.08
N LEU A 103 -22.20 0.15 11.15
CA LEU A 103 -23.43 0.24 10.35
C LEU A 103 -23.61 -1.01 9.49
N TRP A 104 -22.54 -1.53 8.88
CA TRP A 104 -22.62 -2.68 7.97
C TRP A 104 -23.15 -3.92 8.67
N GLY A 105 -22.77 -4.17 9.92
CA GLY A 105 -23.32 -5.26 10.72
C GLY A 105 -24.79 -5.10 11.12
N ARG A 106 -25.38 -3.92 10.90
CA ARG A 106 -26.75 -3.56 11.34
C ARG A 106 -27.68 -3.15 10.20
N VAL A 107 -27.25 -3.36 8.95
CA VAL A 107 -28.08 -3.06 7.77
C VAL A 107 -29.29 -3.97 7.69
N GLN A 108 -30.42 -3.41 7.26
CA GLN A 108 -31.70 -4.11 7.08
C GLN A 108 -32.21 -4.02 5.65
N SER A 109 -31.52 -3.30 4.77
CA SER A 109 -31.89 -3.16 3.38
C SER A 109 -30.64 -3.04 2.48
N PRO A 110 -30.74 -3.43 1.18
CA PRO A 110 -29.65 -3.28 0.23
C PRO A 110 -29.17 -1.83 0.05
N LYS A 111 -30.04 -0.85 0.24
CA LYS A 111 -29.67 0.57 0.19
C LYS A 111 -28.76 0.97 1.38
N MET A 112 -29.10 0.50 2.58
CA MET A 112 -28.24 0.72 3.78
C MET A 112 -26.90 -0.01 3.61
N TYR A 113 -26.90 -1.22 3.02
CA TYR A 113 -25.68 -1.94 2.69
C TYR A 113 -24.77 -1.08 1.79
N PHE A 114 -25.31 -0.50 0.72
CA PHE A 114 -24.54 0.36 -0.18
C PHE A 114 -23.93 1.56 0.53
N VAL A 115 -24.69 2.23 1.40
CA VAL A 115 -24.17 3.37 2.18
C VAL A 115 -23.04 2.92 3.12
N ALA A 116 -23.20 1.81 3.83
CA ALA A 116 -22.18 1.29 4.73
C ALA A 116 -20.88 0.93 3.99
N ILE A 117 -20.98 0.25 2.83
CA ILE A 117 -19.80 -0.13 2.05
C ILE A 117 -19.12 1.08 1.39
N LEU A 118 -19.88 2.11 1.03
CA LEU A 118 -19.34 3.37 0.54
C LEU A 118 -18.51 4.08 1.61
N ILE A 119 -18.99 4.13 2.85
CA ILE A 119 -18.24 4.70 3.99
C ILE A 119 -16.96 3.90 4.26
N LEU A 120 -17.03 2.56 4.24
CA LEU A 120 -15.86 1.69 4.41
C LEU A 120 -14.85 1.89 3.29
N THR A 121 -15.30 1.97 2.04
CA THR A 121 -14.44 2.24 0.89
C THR A 121 -13.79 3.61 0.99
N ALA A 122 -14.53 4.61 1.46
CA ALA A 122 -13.98 5.93 1.75
C ALA A 122 -12.88 5.86 2.80
N SER A 123 -13.08 5.11 3.87
CA SER A 123 -12.06 4.89 4.90
C SER A 123 -10.80 4.24 4.33
N SER A 124 -10.93 3.10 3.64
CA SER A 124 -9.80 2.31 3.14
C SER A 124 -8.95 3.06 2.11
N SER A 125 -9.56 3.98 1.36
CA SER A 125 -8.88 4.79 0.35
C SER A 125 -7.75 5.66 0.92
N GLY A 126 -7.84 6.05 2.19
CA GLY A 126 -6.84 6.87 2.88
C GLY A 126 -5.62 6.10 3.40
N ILE A 127 -5.73 4.79 3.62
CA ILE A 127 -4.72 4.01 4.36
C ILE A 127 -3.34 4.04 3.70
N MET A 128 -3.28 3.90 2.39
CA MET A 128 -2.00 3.94 1.68
C MET A 128 -1.35 5.33 1.76
N VAL A 129 -2.16 6.38 1.70
CA VAL A 129 -1.70 7.77 1.83
C VAL A 129 -1.13 8.01 3.23
N ILE A 130 -1.87 7.63 4.27
CA ILE A 130 -1.47 7.76 5.67
C ILE A 130 -0.17 7.01 5.94
N ARG A 131 -0.10 5.73 5.53
CA ARG A 131 1.07 4.88 5.72
C ARG A 131 2.31 5.48 5.07
N ASN A 132 2.23 5.83 3.80
CA ASN A 132 3.38 6.34 3.07
C ASN A 132 3.84 7.70 3.62
N LEU A 133 2.92 8.60 3.97
CA LEU A 133 3.28 9.90 4.54
C LEU A 133 3.90 9.75 5.93
N CYS A 134 3.32 8.93 6.80
CA CYS A 134 3.84 8.68 8.14
C CYS A 134 5.24 8.04 8.08
N ILE A 135 5.41 7.00 7.27
CA ILE A 135 6.73 6.35 7.10
C ILE A 135 7.77 7.30 6.54
N ASN A 136 7.41 8.13 5.55
CA ASN A 136 8.35 9.12 5.02
C ASN A 136 8.80 10.15 6.08
N ASN A 137 7.88 10.62 6.93
CA ASN A 137 8.21 11.59 7.96
C ASN A 137 9.09 11.00 9.07
N TRP A 138 8.82 9.76 9.48
CA TRP A 138 9.52 9.09 10.57
C TRP A 138 10.82 8.40 10.12
N PHE A 139 10.89 7.95 8.86
CA PHE A 139 11.99 7.16 8.32
C PHE A 139 12.49 7.69 6.96
N PRO A 140 12.90 8.96 6.88
CA PRO A 140 13.25 9.57 5.59
C PRO A 140 14.40 8.89 4.85
N SER A 141 15.41 8.34 5.58
CA SER A 141 16.55 7.64 4.96
C SER A 141 16.35 6.12 4.87
N LYS A 142 15.43 5.56 5.67
CA LYS A 142 15.15 4.10 5.75
C LYS A 142 13.72 3.77 5.32
N SER A 143 13.11 4.61 4.49
CA SER A 143 11.68 4.51 4.11
C SER A 143 11.34 3.16 3.46
N GLY A 144 12.18 2.64 2.57
CA GLY A 144 11.96 1.34 1.94
C GLY A 144 11.93 0.18 2.93
N LEU A 145 12.87 0.18 3.91
CA LEU A 145 12.90 -0.84 4.97
C LEU A 145 11.66 -0.75 5.88
N ALA A 146 11.30 0.47 6.29
CA ALA A 146 10.13 0.70 7.14
C ALA A 146 8.82 0.38 6.41
N LEU A 147 8.71 0.69 5.12
CA LEU A 147 7.59 0.29 4.26
C LEU A 147 7.52 -1.25 4.13
N GLY A 148 8.68 -1.93 3.97
CA GLY A 148 8.74 -3.39 3.92
C GLY A 148 8.09 -4.04 5.13
N TRP A 149 8.30 -3.51 6.33
CA TRP A 149 7.62 -3.96 7.55
C TRP A 149 6.15 -3.55 7.57
N ALA A 150 5.84 -2.30 7.30
CA ALA A 150 4.48 -1.77 7.40
C ALA A 150 3.50 -2.45 6.42
N THR A 151 3.98 -2.89 5.26
CA THR A 151 3.16 -3.58 4.25
C THR A 151 2.92 -5.06 4.54
N MET A 152 3.52 -5.63 5.58
CA MET A 152 3.18 -6.98 6.05
C MET A 152 1.76 -7.05 6.63
N GLY A 153 1.21 -5.94 7.15
CA GLY A 153 -0.12 -5.92 7.75
C GLY A 153 -1.23 -6.49 6.86
N PRO A 154 -1.42 -6.00 5.64
CA PRO A 154 -2.36 -6.58 4.69
C PRO A 154 -2.13 -8.08 4.40
N LEU A 155 -0.87 -8.51 4.31
CA LEU A 155 -0.52 -9.91 4.03
C LEU A 155 -0.88 -10.83 5.21
N ILE A 156 -0.64 -10.37 6.43
CA ILE A 156 -1.04 -11.08 7.66
C ILE A 156 -2.58 -11.15 7.73
N ALA A 157 -3.30 -10.10 7.31
CA ALA A 157 -4.76 -10.11 7.24
C ALA A 157 -5.26 -11.21 6.31
N THR A 158 -4.70 -11.34 5.11
CA THR A 158 -5.08 -12.39 4.15
C THR A 158 -4.95 -13.79 4.78
N ALA A 159 -3.95 -14.00 5.62
CA ALA A 159 -3.76 -15.30 6.29
C ALA A 159 -4.67 -15.53 7.50
N THR A 160 -5.12 -14.48 8.20
CA THR A 160 -5.68 -14.63 9.55
C THR A 160 -7.04 -13.99 9.77
N VAL A 161 -7.45 -13.01 8.96
CA VAL A 161 -8.64 -12.20 9.24
C VAL A 161 -9.96 -13.01 9.25
N LEU A 162 -10.04 -14.05 8.42
CA LEU A 162 -11.23 -14.91 8.38
C LEU A 162 -11.45 -15.64 9.71
N TRP A 163 -10.37 -16.03 10.40
CA TRP A 163 -10.45 -16.60 11.73
C TRP A 163 -10.97 -15.59 12.75
N LEU A 164 -10.50 -14.33 12.67
CA LEU A 164 -10.93 -13.25 13.54
C LEU A 164 -12.41 -12.94 13.34
N ILE A 165 -12.88 -12.84 12.09
CA ILE A 165 -14.29 -12.61 11.74
C ILE A 165 -15.17 -13.75 12.30
N ARG A 166 -14.78 -15.01 12.08
CA ARG A 166 -15.51 -16.16 12.60
C ARG A 166 -15.53 -16.21 14.12
N PHE A 167 -14.45 -15.83 14.78
CA PHE A 167 -14.37 -15.75 16.23
C PHE A 167 -15.37 -14.71 16.77
N GLY A 168 -15.45 -13.52 16.18
CA GLY A 168 -16.45 -12.52 16.51
C GLY A 168 -17.88 -13.06 16.39
N GLY A 169 -18.16 -13.79 15.31
CA GLY A 169 -19.46 -14.43 15.10
C GLY A 169 -19.83 -15.49 16.16
N LYS A 170 -18.85 -16.23 16.68
CA LYS A 170 -19.07 -17.17 17.80
C LYS A 170 -19.42 -16.46 19.10
N ILE A 171 -18.91 -15.27 19.35
CA ILE A 171 -19.16 -14.50 20.59
C ILE A 171 -20.52 -13.81 20.56
N ALA A 172 -20.87 -13.11 19.48
CA ALA A 172 -22.02 -12.22 19.42
C ALA A 172 -22.94 -12.44 18.20
N GLY A 173 -22.89 -13.64 17.61
CA GLY A 173 -23.74 -13.99 16.48
C GLY A 173 -23.46 -13.14 15.24
N PHE A 174 -24.52 -12.84 14.47
CA PHE A 174 -24.37 -12.14 13.20
C PHE A 174 -23.61 -10.81 13.30
N THR A 175 -23.96 -9.96 14.25
CA THR A 175 -23.27 -8.66 14.42
C THR A 175 -21.85 -8.82 14.89
N GLY A 176 -21.54 -9.87 15.65
CA GLY A 176 -20.21 -10.15 16.16
C GLY A 176 -19.15 -10.32 15.07
N HIS A 177 -19.52 -10.80 13.87
CA HIS A 177 -18.61 -10.86 12.72
C HIS A 177 -18.09 -9.48 12.33
N PHE A 178 -18.87 -8.43 12.53
CA PHE A 178 -18.55 -7.05 12.22
C PHE A 178 -17.96 -6.34 13.44
N ASP A 179 -18.52 -6.55 14.63
CA ASP A 179 -18.16 -5.83 15.86
C ASP A 179 -16.71 -6.10 16.26
N ILE A 180 -16.17 -7.28 16.00
CA ILE A 180 -14.76 -7.58 16.25
C ILE A 180 -13.82 -6.66 15.44
N MET A 181 -14.20 -6.33 14.21
CA MET A 181 -13.46 -5.39 13.37
C MET A 181 -13.67 -3.96 13.83
N VAL A 182 -14.89 -3.60 14.31
CA VAL A 182 -15.17 -2.30 14.93
C VAL A 182 -14.23 -2.06 16.11
N VAL A 183 -14.08 -3.04 17.00
CA VAL A 183 -13.14 -2.95 18.13
C VAL A 183 -11.72 -2.66 17.64
N GLY A 184 -11.24 -3.37 16.62
CA GLY A 184 -9.93 -3.12 16.03
C GLY A 184 -9.78 -1.68 15.50
N PHE A 185 -10.76 -1.19 14.74
CA PHE A 185 -10.74 0.18 14.21
C PHE A 185 -10.83 1.23 15.34
N VAL A 186 -11.62 0.99 16.38
CA VAL A 186 -11.70 1.90 17.54
C VAL A 186 -10.37 1.95 18.30
N VAL A 187 -9.71 0.81 18.52
CA VAL A 187 -8.37 0.78 19.13
C VAL A 187 -7.38 1.60 18.29
N LEU A 188 -7.36 1.40 16.97
CA LEU A 188 -6.49 2.16 16.08
C LEU A 188 -6.83 3.65 16.06
N LEU A 189 -8.12 4.01 16.16
CA LEU A 189 -8.59 5.39 16.30
C LEU A 189 -8.07 6.03 17.58
N LEU A 190 -8.21 5.35 18.72
CA LEU A 190 -7.73 5.84 20.01
C LEU A 190 -6.21 6.04 20.00
N ILE A 191 -5.46 5.09 19.45
CA ILE A 191 -4.00 5.23 19.28
C ILE A 191 -3.68 6.43 18.37
N SER A 192 -4.46 6.66 17.31
CA SER A 192 -4.25 7.80 16.40
C SER A 192 -4.52 9.15 17.10
N ILE A 193 -5.53 9.21 17.97
CA ILE A 193 -5.88 10.43 18.71
C ILE A 193 -4.83 10.73 19.78
N PHE A 194 -4.49 9.75 20.61
CA PHE A 194 -3.71 10.01 21.81
C PHE A 194 -2.21 9.83 21.59
N TRP A 195 -1.80 8.92 20.71
CA TRP A 195 -0.41 8.54 20.60
C TRP A 195 0.26 8.95 19.29
N LEU A 196 -0.38 8.83 18.09
CA LEU A 196 0.23 9.13 16.82
C LEU A 196 0.58 10.62 16.71
N ARG A 197 1.75 10.93 16.15
CA ARG A 197 2.19 12.28 15.75
C ARG A 197 2.67 12.23 14.31
N ASP A 198 2.59 13.36 13.63
CA ASP A 198 2.97 13.46 12.23
C ASP A 198 4.48 13.31 12.03
N ASP A 199 5.25 13.90 12.92
CA ASP A 199 6.70 13.93 12.86
C ASP A 199 7.30 13.35 14.17
N PRO A 200 8.49 12.70 14.13
CA PRO A 200 9.14 12.12 15.31
C PRO A 200 9.56 13.19 16.33
N GLU A 201 9.89 14.39 15.87
CA GLU A 201 10.32 15.52 16.71
C GLU A 201 9.20 15.93 17.69
N ASP A 202 7.93 15.84 17.32
CA ASP A 202 6.78 16.09 18.19
C ASP A 202 6.73 15.17 19.41
N LYS A 203 7.50 14.07 19.40
CA LYS A 203 7.68 13.14 20.52
C LYS A 203 9.08 13.20 21.14
N GLY A 204 9.89 14.17 20.76
CA GLY A 204 11.28 14.25 21.18
C GLY A 204 12.16 13.11 20.66
N CYS A 205 11.75 12.51 19.53
CA CYS A 205 12.49 11.48 18.81
C CYS A 205 13.21 12.09 17.61
N PHE A 206 14.11 11.31 17.00
CA PHE A 206 14.84 11.74 15.81
C PHE A 206 14.34 10.95 14.58
N PRO A 207 14.34 11.56 13.38
CA PRO A 207 14.12 10.81 12.14
C PRO A 207 15.11 9.63 12.04
N ASP A 208 14.65 8.49 11.54
CA ASP A 208 15.45 7.25 11.44
C ASP A 208 16.07 6.76 12.78
N ASN A 209 15.67 7.33 13.93
CA ASN A 209 16.29 7.15 15.24
C ASN A 209 17.80 7.51 15.27
N GLU A 210 18.22 8.48 14.48
CA GLU A 210 19.61 8.94 14.43
C GLU A 210 19.90 9.91 15.58
N LYS A 211 20.69 9.48 16.56
CA LYS A 211 21.05 10.26 17.76
C LYS A 211 22.31 11.14 17.57
N THR A 212 22.58 11.53 16.34
CA THR A 212 23.76 12.36 16.00
C THR A 212 23.59 13.84 16.28
N MET A 213 22.37 14.27 16.60
CA MET A 213 22.02 15.68 16.87
C MET A 213 21.58 15.87 18.32
N THR A 214 21.71 17.09 18.83
CA THR A 214 21.04 17.50 20.07
C THR A 214 19.55 17.68 19.83
N ARG A 215 18.73 17.53 20.88
CA ARG A 215 17.27 17.74 20.77
C ARG A 215 16.92 19.16 20.30
N GLU A 216 17.63 20.15 20.78
CA GLU A 216 17.43 21.56 20.39
C GLU A 216 17.68 21.77 18.89
N MET A 217 18.75 21.16 18.37
CA MET A 217 19.08 21.26 16.95
C MET A 217 18.04 20.53 16.09
N ALA A 218 17.58 19.35 16.52
CA ALA A 218 16.53 18.61 15.83
C ALA A 218 15.20 19.42 15.79
N GLN A 219 14.87 20.11 16.87
CA GLN A 219 13.67 20.94 16.94
C GLN A 219 13.76 22.17 16.04
N LYS A 220 14.90 22.86 15.99
CA LYS A 220 15.13 23.97 15.05
C LYS A 220 15.02 23.52 13.59
N ILE A 221 15.61 22.37 13.26
CA ILE A 221 15.49 21.76 11.92
C ILE A 221 14.04 21.47 11.58
N HIS A 222 13.28 20.94 12.55
CA HIS A 222 11.86 20.65 12.38
C HIS A 222 11.05 21.93 12.14
N GLU A 223 11.23 22.96 12.95
CA GLU A 223 10.54 24.24 12.81
C GLU A 223 10.79 24.87 11.44
N LYS A 224 12.07 24.94 11.02
CA LYS A 224 12.45 25.43 9.69
C LYS A 224 11.89 24.55 8.56
N GLY A 225 11.84 23.25 8.77
CA GLY A 225 11.20 22.30 7.86
C GLY A 225 9.70 22.51 7.73
N MET A 226 9.00 22.82 8.82
CA MET A 226 7.57 23.13 8.81
C MET A 226 7.26 24.45 8.13
N GLU A 227 8.14 25.45 8.27
CA GLU A 227 8.08 26.71 7.54
C GLU A 227 8.27 26.47 6.03
N TYR A 228 9.30 25.71 5.64
CA TYR A 228 9.54 25.32 4.26
C TYR A 228 8.36 24.58 3.63
N LYS A 229 7.70 23.67 4.36
CA LYS A 229 6.52 22.96 3.85
C LYS A 229 5.41 23.93 3.41
N LYS A 230 5.27 25.10 4.07
CA LYS A 230 4.26 26.13 3.71
C LYS A 230 4.65 26.88 2.43
N THR A 231 5.92 27.06 2.19
CA THR A 231 6.48 27.85 1.08
C THR A 231 7.09 26.99 -0.03
N SER A 232 6.92 25.67 0.04
CA SER A 232 7.50 24.70 -0.90
C SER A 232 7.23 25.12 -2.36
N PRO A 233 8.27 25.11 -3.21
CA PRO A 233 8.14 25.45 -4.62
C PRO A 233 7.37 24.42 -5.44
N TRP A 234 7.03 23.26 -4.86
CA TRP A 234 6.36 22.15 -5.51
C TRP A 234 4.84 22.32 -5.50
N THR A 235 4.36 23.24 -6.33
CA THR A 235 2.92 23.40 -6.58
C THR A 235 2.37 22.26 -7.44
N ILE A 236 1.06 22.01 -7.40
CA ILE A 236 0.39 20.98 -8.23
C ILE A 236 0.71 21.18 -9.72
N LYS A 237 0.69 22.43 -10.20
CA LYS A 237 1.00 22.74 -11.60
C LYS A 237 2.45 22.35 -11.95
N LYS A 238 3.42 22.69 -11.11
CA LYS A 238 4.83 22.35 -11.33
C LYS A 238 5.07 20.84 -11.23
N LEU A 239 4.36 20.14 -10.37
CA LEU A 239 4.42 18.68 -10.27
C LEU A 239 3.87 18.01 -11.51
N LEU A 240 2.72 18.44 -12.03
CA LEU A 240 2.13 17.87 -13.25
C LEU A 240 2.98 18.08 -14.50
N THR A 241 3.81 19.13 -14.53
CA THR A 241 4.77 19.37 -15.63
C THR A 241 6.11 18.66 -15.44
N ASN A 242 6.36 18.07 -14.24
CA ASN A 242 7.62 17.41 -13.95
C ASN A 242 7.62 15.96 -14.45
N ARG A 243 8.60 15.61 -15.29
CA ARG A 243 8.77 14.29 -15.87
C ARG A 243 8.86 13.18 -14.82
N GLN A 244 9.55 13.41 -13.70
CA GLN A 244 9.74 12.38 -12.66
C GLN A 244 8.44 12.00 -11.96
N VAL A 245 7.47 12.93 -11.84
CA VAL A 245 6.14 12.65 -11.29
C VAL A 245 5.42 11.61 -12.15
N TRP A 246 5.47 11.75 -13.47
CA TRP A 246 4.87 10.78 -14.41
C TRP A 246 5.64 9.47 -14.45
N GLN A 247 6.97 9.50 -14.41
CA GLN A 247 7.80 8.30 -14.35
C GLN A 247 7.53 7.49 -13.09
N ILE A 248 7.33 8.13 -11.94
CA ILE A 248 6.99 7.43 -10.68
C ILE A 248 5.51 7.02 -10.69
N GLY A 249 4.61 7.92 -11.03
CA GLY A 249 3.16 7.68 -10.97
C GLY A 249 2.68 6.61 -11.96
N VAL A 250 3.05 6.74 -13.22
CA VAL A 250 2.72 5.76 -14.26
C VAL A 250 3.71 4.59 -14.21
N GLY A 251 5.00 4.87 -14.36
CA GLY A 251 6.01 3.86 -14.63
C GLY A 251 6.35 2.99 -13.43
N VAL A 252 6.48 3.54 -12.21
CA VAL A 252 6.79 2.74 -11.02
C VAL A 252 5.51 2.23 -10.36
N GLY A 253 4.61 3.13 -9.97
CA GLY A 253 3.40 2.77 -9.23
C GLY A 253 2.33 2.17 -10.13
N GLY A 254 2.02 2.83 -11.25
CA GLY A 254 0.93 2.44 -12.15
C GLY A 254 1.16 1.09 -12.81
N LEU A 255 2.30 0.90 -13.48
CA LEU A 255 2.61 -0.38 -14.15
C LEU A 255 2.75 -1.53 -13.15
N ASN A 256 3.36 -1.29 -11.98
CA ASN A 256 3.40 -2.28 -10.90
C ASN A 256 1.99 -2.73 -10.49
N MET A 257 1.10 -1.79 -10.17
CA MET A 257 -0.25 -2.13 -9.76
C MET A 257 -1.10 -2.69 -10.90
N LEU A 258 -0.82 -2.31 -12.15
CA LEU A 258 -1.47 -2.91 -13.32
C LEU A 258 -1.13 -4.41 -13.40
N ILE A 259 0.15 -4.77 -13.31
CA ILE A 259 0.61 -6.17 -13.33
C ILE A 259 0.00 -6.92 -12.14
N GLY A 260 0.20 -6.41 -10.92
CA GLY A 260 -0.21 -7.08 -9.70
C GLY A 260 -1.72 -7.36 -9.65
N ASN A 261 -2.56 -6.38 -9.95
CA ASN A 261 -4.01 -6.57 -9.93
C ASN A 261 -4.48 -7.47 -11.09
N SER A 262 -3.84 -7.39 -12.26
CA SER A 262 -4.17 -8.28 -13.38
C SER A 262 -3.89 -9.74 -13.01
N VAL A 263 -2.69 -10.04 -12.51
CA VAL A 263 -2.31 -11.40 -12.08
C VAL A 263 -3.23 -11.89 -10.97
N MET A 264 -3.41 -11.11 -9.89
CA MET A 264 -4.21 -11.52 -8.74
C MET A 264 -5.66 -11.79 -9.09
N SER A 265 -6.25 -11.03 -10.01
CA SER A 265 -7.65 -11.23 -10.43
C SER A 265 -7.88 -12.54 -11.18
N GLN A 266 -6.86 -13.06 -11.85
CA GLN A 266 -6.93 -14.25 -12.69
C GLN A 266 -6.08 -15.43 -12.16
N LEU A 267 -5.47 -15.29 -10.98
CA LEU A 267 -4.53 -16.28 -10.45
C LEU A 267 -5.16 -17.67 -10.28
N ILE A 268 -6.32 -17.74 -9.61
CA ILE A 268 -7.02 -19.02 -9.40
C ILE A 268 -7.42 -19.67 -10.74
N PRO A 269 -8.12 -18.98 -11.66
CA PRO A 269 -8.43 -19.57 -12.96
C PRO A 269 -7.20 -19.93 -13.79
N SER A 270 -6.10 -19.18 -13.66
CA SER A 270 -4.83 -19.48 -14.32
C SER A 270 -4.20 -20.77 -13.78
N ILE A 271 -4.17 -20.96 -12.46
CA ILE A 271 -3.67 -22.20 -11.84
C ILE A 271 -4.55 -23.40 -12.29
N MET A 272 -5.87 -23.21 -12.31
CA MET A 272 -6.81 -24.26 -12.78
C MET A 272 -6.56 -24.65 -14.24
N SER A 273 -6.16 -23.72 -15.10
CA SER A 273 -5.83 -24.03 -16.51
C SER A 273 -4.59 -24.93 -16.65
N HIS A 274 -3.77 -25.07 -15.61
CA HIS A 274 -2.66 -26.04 -15.53
C HIS A 274 -3.09 -27.41 -14.97
N GLY A 275 -4.40 -27.66 -14.81
CA GLY A 275 -4.93 -28.96 -14.39
C GLY A 275 -5.06 -29.14 -12.87
N PHE A 276 -4.97 -28.04 -12.08
CA PHE A 276 -5.21 -28.10 -10.64
C PHE A 276 -6.69 -27.89 -10.33
N GLU A 277 -7.16 -28.55 -9.27
CA GLU A 277 -8.50 -28.30 -8.72
C GLU A 277 -8.58 -26.91 -8.07
N ARG A 278 -9.79 -26.34 -8.05
CA ARG A 278 -10.05 -25.02 -7.46
C ARG A 278 -9.63 -24.91 -6.00
N SER A 279 -9.85 -25.96 -5.21
CA SER A 279 -9.45 -26.05 -3.80
C SER A 279 -7.94 -25.92 -3.62
N THR A 280 -7.18 -26.61 -4.47
CA THR A 280 -5.71 -26.56 -4.51
C THR A 280 -5.24 -25.19 -4.96
N ALA A 281 -5.84 -24.59 -6.00
CA ALA A 281 -5.51 -23.25 -6.46
C ALA A 281 -5.74 -22.18 -5.38
N MET A 282 -6.83 -22.28 -4.61
CA MET A 282 -7.08 -21.39 -3.46
C MET A 282 -6.04 -21.58 -2.35
N THR A 283 -5.63 -22.80 -2.07
CA THR A 283 -4.56 -23.09 -1.09
C THR A 283 -3.22 -22.49 -1.56
N MET A 284 -2.87 -22.65 -2.83
CA MET A 284 -1.67 -22.06 -3.41
C MET A 284 -1.66 -20.53 -3.31
N MET A 285 -2.81 -19.87 -3.57
CA MET A 285 -2.94 -18.43 -3.38
C MET A 285 -2.68 -18.02 -1.92
N THR A 286 -3.18 -18.80 -0.95
CA THR A 286 -2.92 -18.57 0.47
C THR A 286 -1.43 -18.73 0.81
N VAL A 287 -0.78 -19.77 0.27
CA VAL A 287 0.67 -19.98 0.43
C VAL A 287 1.44 -18.80 -0.16
N GLY A 288 1.06 -18.31 -1.35
CA GLY A 288 1.64 -17.11 -1.96
C GLY A 288 1.56 -15.88 -1.04
N ALA A 289 0.41 -15.66 -0.38
CA ALA A 289 0.23 -14.57 0.57
C ALA A 289 1.14 -14.72 1.81
N ILE A 290 1.32 -15.94 2.33
CA ILE A 290 2.23 -16.21 3.46
C ILE A 290 3.68 -15.94 3.05
N VAL A 291 4.09 -16.42 1.87
CA VAL A 291 5.44 -16.19 1.32
C VAL A 291 5.69 -14.71 1.05
N ALA A 292 4.67 -13.94 0.71
CA ALA A 292 4.77 -12.50 0.50
C ALA A 292 5.26 -11.74 1.76
N ILE A 293 4.98 -12.25 2.97
CA ILE A 293 5.37 -11.60 4.22
C ILE A 293 6.90 -11.41 4.31
N PRO A 294 7.75 -12.47 4.30
CA PRO A 294 9.19 -12.29 4.33
C PRO A 294 9.74 -11.60 3.07
N LEU A 295 9.12 -11.77 1.92
CA LEU A 295 9.56 -11.13 0.68
C LEU A 295 9.30 -9.62 0.68
N SER A 296 8.24 -9.12 1.35
CA SER A 296 8.03 -7.69 1.58
C SER A 296 9.21 -7.05 2.33
N TYR A 297 9.68 -7.71 3.40
CA TYR A 297 10.88 -7.28 4.11
C TYR A 297 12.13 -7.33 3.23
N LEU A 298 12.30 -8.41 2.45
CA LEU A 298 13.45 -8.57 1.55
C LEU A 298 13.55 -7.40 0.56
N PHE A 299 12.45 -7.00 -0.08
CA PHE A 299 12.44 -5.83 -0.96
C PHE A 299 12.80 -4.54 -0.22
N GLY A 300 12.36 -4.37 1.03
CA GLY A 300 12.78 -3.26 1.88
C GLY A 300 14.28 -3.25 2.18
N VAL A 301 14.88 -4.43 2.42
CA VAL A 301 16.34 -4.58 2.62
C VAL A 301 17.11 -4.30 1.32
N ILE A 302 16.60 -4.74 0.17
CA ILE A 302 17.19 -4.44 -1.14
C ILE A 302 17.21 -2.93 -1.36
N ASP A 303 16.09 -2.24 -1.07
CA ASP A 303 15.99 -0.79 -1.18
C ASP A 303 17.02 -0.07 -0.29
N ALA A 304 17.12 -0.47 0.96
CA ALA A 304 18.08 0.10 1.90
C ALA A 304 19.55 -0.11 1.50
N LYS A 305 19.87 -1.22 0.80
CA LYS A 305 21.24 -1.56 0.40
C LYS A 305 21.62 -1.07 -0.98
N LYS A 306 20.70 -1.15 -1.95
CA LYS A 306 20.97 -0.88 -3.38
C LYS A 306 20.31 0.40 -3.88
N GLY A 307 19.46 1.02 -3.08
CA GLY A 307 18.66 2.21 -3.43
C GLY A 307 17.40 1.87 -4.21
N SER A 308 16.46 2.83 -4.22
CA SER A 308 15.10 2.61 -4.72
C SER A 308 15.06 2.33 -6.23
N ARG A 309 15.93 2.96 -7.03
CA ARG A 309 16.01 2.72 -8.48
C ARG A 309 16.36 1.26 -8.81
N ALA A 310 17.41 0.73 -8.15
CA ALA A 310 17.82 -0.67 -8.34
C ALA A 310 16.73 -1.64 -7.87
N THR A 311 16.04 -1.32 -6.79
CA THR A 311 14.93 -2.13 -6.26
C THR A 311 13.76 -2.21 -7.23
N VAL A 312 13.38 -1.09 -7.87
CA VAL A 312 12.34 -1.06 -8.90
C VAL A 312 12.73 -1.93 -10.11
N ILE A 313 13.99 -1.86 -10.57
CA ILE A 313 14.47 -2.70 -11.67
C ILE A 313 14.39 -4.19 -11.29
N ILE A 314 14.90 -4.56 -10.12
CA ILE A 314 14.85 -5.94 -9.61
C ILE A 314 13.41 -6.42 -9.51
N PHE A 315 12.50 -5.57 -9.02
CA PHE A 315 11.09 -5.90 -8.90
C PHE A 315 10.43 -6.20 -10.25
N PHE A 316 10.65 -5.38 -11.28
CA PHE A 316 10.07 -5.64 -12.60
C PHE A 316 10.71 -6.86 -13.30
N ILE A 317 12.01 -7.13 -13.06
CA ILE A 317 12.64 -8.39 -13.50
C ILE A 317 11.96 -9.58 -12.81
N TRP A 318 11.70 -9.47 -11.52
CA TRP A 318 10.97 -10.47 -10.73
C TRP A 318 9.58 -10.74 -11.32
N CYS A 319 8.81 -9.69 -11.62
CA CYS A 319 7.50 -9.82 -12.26
C CYS A 319 7.57 -10.48 -13.65
N ALA A 320 8.57 -10.14 -14.46
CA ALA A 320 8.75 -10.76 -15.78
C ALA A 320 9.06 -12.24 -15.65
N MET A 321 9.89 -12.65 -14.69
CA MET A 321 10.18 -14.06 -14.41
C MET A 321 8.95 -14.82 -13.93
N GLU A 322 8.19 -14.24 -13.00
CA GLU A 322 6.92 -14.77 -12.50
C GLU A 322 5.94 -15.06 -13.65
N LEU A 323 5.70 -14.05 -14.49
CA LEU A 323 4.79 -14.16 -15.63
C LEU A 323 5.27 -15.23 -16.64
N THR A 324 6.57 -15.32 -16.85
CA THR A 324 7.16 -16.36 -17.70
C THR A 324 6.88 -17.76 -17.13
N LEU A 325 7.03 -17.96 -15.82
CA LEU A 325 6.69 -19.23 -15.19
C LEU A 325 5.20 -19.58 -15.34
N LEU A 326 4.30 -18.59 -15.20
CA LEU A 326 2.87 -18.78 -15.35
C LEU A 326 2.42 -19.13 -16.80
N ILE A 327 3.26 -18.86 -17.80
CA ILE A 327 2.98 -19.22 -19.21
C ILE A 327 3.38 -20.67 -19.51
N LEU A 328 4.39 -21.21 -18.82
CA LEU A 328 4.93 -22.53 -19.14
C LEU A 328 3.88 -23.62 -18.87
N PRO A 329 3.70 -24.60 -19.78
CA PRO A 329 2.61 -25.57 -19.72
C PRO A 329 2.82 -26.71 -18.71
N PHE A 330 3.88 -26.65 -17.91
CA PHE A 330 4.25 -27.72 -16.99
C PHE A 330 3.64 -27.48 -15.60
N GLN A 331 2.93 -28.48 -15.07
CA GLN A 331 2.25 -28.41 -13.77
C GLN A 331 3.21 -28.05 -12.61
N TRP A 332 4.41 -28.62 -12.58
CA TRP A 332 5.40 -28.39 -11.53
C TRP A 332 5.92 -26.96 -11.46
N VAL A 333 5.85 -26.22 -12.55
CA VAL A 333 6.32 -24.82 -12.63
C VAL A 333 5.42 -23.87 -11.81
N ILE A 334 4.19 -24.28 -11.56
CA ILE A 334 3.26 -23.46 -10.75
C ILE A 334 3.77 -23.28 -9.32
N TYR A 335 4.46 -24.26 -8.73
CA TYR A 335 4.99 -24.13 -7.37
C TYR A 335 6.01 -22.98 -7.22
N PRO A 336 7.09 -22.89 -8.02
CA PRO A 336 7.97 -21.72 -8.00
C PRO A 336 7.25 -20.44 -8.45
N ALA A 337 6.29 -20.51 -9.39
CA ALA A 337 5.50 -19.35 -9.80
C ALA A 337 4.73 -18.72 -8.61
N ILE A 338 4.13 -19.54 -7.74
CA ILE A 338 3.44 -19.04 -6.54
C ILE A 338 4.39 -18.33 -5.56
N VAL A 339 5.61 -18.82 -5.41
CA VAL A 339 6.63 -18.12 -4.61
C VAL A 339 6.96 -16.76 -5.25
N MET A 340 7.07 -16.71 -6.58
CA MET A 340 7.31 -15.46 -7.32
C MET A 340 6.13 -14.49 -7.21
N VAL A 341 4.88 -14.98 -7.28
CA VAL A 341 3.65 -14.21 -7.00
C VAL A 341 3.71 -13.60 -5.59
N GLY A 342 4.14 -14.39 -4.60
CA GLY A 342 4.38 -13.88 -3.24
C GLY A 342 5.35 -12.69 -3.23
N GLY A 343 6.44 -12.75 -4.00
CA GLY A 343 7.40 -11.64 -4.13
C GLY A 343 6.82 -10.40 -4.79
N MET A 344 6.03 -10.57 -5.84
CA MET A 344 5.32 -9.48 -6.50
C MET A 344 4.37 -8.78 -5.50
N ILE A 345 3.54 -9.54 -4.78
CA ILE A 345 2.61 -8.97 -3.79
C ILE A 345 3.39 -8.24 -2.69
N GLY A 346 4.43 -8.89 -2.14
CA GLY A 346 5.24 -8.35 -1.04
C GLY A 346 5.99 -7.07 -1.43
N GLY A 347 6.58 -7.02 -2.62
CA GLY A 347 7.37 -5.87 -3.11
C GLY A 347 6.52 -4.70 -3.58
N SER A 348 5.34 -4.96 -4.13
CA SER A 348 4.50 -3.96 -4.80
C SER A 348 4.14 -2.75 -3.94
N GLY A 349 3.93 -2.96 -2.64
CA GLY A 349 3.54 -1.92 -1.70
C GLY A 349 4.65 -0.94 -1.29
N ASN A 350 5.90 -1.26 -1.59
CA ASN A 350 7.07 -0.55 -1.08
C ASN A 350 7.67 0.42 -2.09
N ILE A 351 7.79 -0.01 -3.36
CA ILE A 351 8.65 0.62 -4.36
C ILE A 351 8.24 2.05 -4.75
N MET A 352 6.93 2.33 -4.88
CA MET A 352 6.47 3.66 -5.26
C MET A 352 6.73 4.70 -4.15
N GLY A 353 6.42 4.34 -2.89
CA GLY A 353 6.65 5.20 -1.74
C GLY A 353 8.13 5.49 -1.55
N ALA A 354 8.97 4.46 -1.56
CA ALA A 354 10.42 4.59 -1.43
C ALA A 354 11.02 5.46 -2.56
N MET A 355 10.61 5.22 -3.81
CA MET A 355 11.09 6.02 -4.95
C MET A 355 10.65 7.48 -4.85
N THR A 356 9.43 7.74 -4.39
CA THR A 356 8.96 9.11 -4.15
C THR A 356 9.79 9.82 -3.08
N THR A 357 10.13 9.11 -1.98
CA THR A 357 11.01 9.65 -0.93
C THR A 357 12.40 9.95 -1.47
N THR A 358 12.98 9.06 -2.27
CA THR A 358 14.31 9.24 -2.87
C THR A 358 14.37 10.49 -3.74
N VAL A 359 13.33 10.75 -4.53
CA VAL A 359 13.33 11.88 -5.48
C VAL A 359 12.92 13.20 -4.83
N PHE A 360 11.87 13.20 -3.99
CA PHE A 360 11.30 14.43 -3.45
C PHE A 360 11.72 14.72 -2.00
N GLY A 361 12.36 13.78 -1.32
CA GLY A 361 12.82 13.96 0.05
C GLY A 361 11.66 14.08 1.05
N ARG A 362 12.01 14.30 2.32
CA ARG A 362 11.07 14.32 3.45
C ARG A 362 10.03 15.44 3.35
N TYR A 363 10.49 16.67 3.06
CA TYR A 363 9.64 17.85 3.18
C TYR A 363 8.70 18.08 1.99
N ASP A 364 9.09 17.64 0.79
CA ASP A 364 8.28 17.78 -0.42
C ASP A 364 7.47 16.52 -0.78
N TYR A 365 7.67 15.44 -0.03
CA TYR A 365 6.99 14.15 -0.25
C TYR A 365 5.48 14.29 -0.34
N ALA A 366 4.85 14.95 0.63
CA ALA A 366 3.39 15.08 0.69
C ALA A 366 2.81 15.76 -0.54
N ASN A 367 3.49 16.82 -1.03
CA ASN A 367 3.10 17.52 -2.25
C ASN A 367 3.21 16.61 -3.47
N ALA A 368 4.34 15.92 -3.64
CA ALA A 368 4.59 15.01 -4.75
C ALA A 368 3.63 13.81 -4.73
N PHE A 369 3.47 13.17 -3.57
CA PHE A 369 2.60 12.00 -3.43
C PHE A 369 1.12 12.32 -3.67
N ALA A 370 0.69 13.56 -3.37
CA ALA A 370 -0.66 14.04 -3.66
C ALA A 370 -1.00 14.09 -5.16
N VAL A 371 0.00 14.07 -6.03
CA VAL A 371 -0.17 14.01 -7.49
C VAL A 371 0.18 12.61 -8.02
N ILE A 372 1.27 12.02 -7.54
CA ILE A 372 1.77 10.70 -7.98
C ILE A 372 0.74 9.59 -7.73
N TYR A 373 0.15 9.55 -6.54
CA TYR A 373 -0.73 8.45 -6.16
C TYR A 373 -2.05 8.40 -6.96
N PRO A 374 -2.78 9.52 -7.19
CA PRO A 374 -3.92 9.51 -8.09
C PRO A 374 -3.59 9.05 -9.52
N ILE A 375 -2.44 9.46 -10.08
CA ILE A 375 -1.96 8.98 -11.39
C ILE A 375 -1.80 7.45 -11.37
N CYS A 376 -1.13 6.93 -10.34
CA CYS A 376 -0.96 5.49 -10.16
C CYS A 376 -2.31 4.75 -10.12
N VAL A 377 -3.28 5.26 -9.37
CA VAL A 377 -4.61 4.66 -9.23
C VAL A 377 -5.38 4.67 -10.55
N ALA A 378 -5.24 5.73 -11.36
CA ALA A 378 -5.85 5.80 -12.68
C ALA A 378 -5.35 4.67 -13.60
N VAL A 379 -4.04 4.41 -13.62
CA VAL A 379 -3.45 3.28 -14.38
C VAL A 379 -3.92 1.94 -13.82
N ARG A 380 -3.91 1.78 -12.48
CA ARG A 380 -4.40 0.58 -11.81
C ARG A 380 -5.84 0.23 -12.18
N SER A 381 -6.70 1.23 -12.36
CA SER A 381 -8.12 1.03 -12.67
C SER A 381 -8.35 0.27 -13.96
N CYS A 382 -7.39 0.28 -14.89
CA CYS A 382 -7.47 -0.45 -16.15
C CYS A 382 -7.18 -1.95 -16.01
N SER A 383 -6.65 -2.43 -14.88
CA SER A 383 -6.11 -3.79 -14.72
C SER A 383 -7.13 -4.88 -15.04
N TYR A 384 -8.32 -4.79 -14.47
CA TYR A 384 -9.34 -5.84 -14.61
C TYR A 384 -9.91 -5.92 -16.03
N ALA A 385 -10.21 -4.75 -16.63
CA ALA A 385 -10.67 -4.67 -18.00
C ALA A 385 -9.60 -5.15 -18.98
N PHE A 386 -8.35 -4.78 -18.74
CA PHE A 386 -7.20 -5.16 -19.54
C PHE A 386 -7.04 -6.69 -19.62
N ILE A 387 -6.90 -7.35 -18.46
CA ILE A 387 -6.67 -8.79 -18.43
C ILE A 387 -7.90 -9.61 -18.85
N GLY A 388 -9.10 -9.14 -18.49
CA GLY A 388 -10.37 -9.80 -18.80
C GLY A 388 -10.64 -9.83 -20.31
N ASN A 389 -10.54 -8.67 -20.96
CA ASN A 389 -10.77 -8.55 -22.41
C ASN A 389 -9.70 -9.31 -23.21
N LEU A 390 -8.42 -9.19 -22.84
CA LEU A 390 -7.36 -9.93 -23.52
C LEU A 390 -7.56 -11.44 -23.41
N ARG A 391 -7.96 -11.96 -22.25
CA ARG A 391 -8.22 -13.37 -22.05
C ARG A 391 -9.43 -13.84 -22.91
N GLU A 392 -10.49 -13.05 -22.96
CA GLU A 392 -11.69 -13.38 -23.74
C GLU A 392 -11.38 -13.45 -25.25
N ILE A 393 -10.64 -12.45 -25.77
CA ILE A 393 -10.26 -12.38 -27.19
C ILE A 393 -9.31 -13.51 -27.58
N THR A 394 -8.37 -13.88 -26.69
CA THR A 394 -7.30 -14.84 -27.01
C THR A 394 -7.56 -16.26 -26.57
N GLY A 395 -8.63 -16.50 -25.80
CA GLY A 395 -9.05 -17.83 -25.32
C GLY A 395 -8.13 -18.46 -24.27
N GLY A 396 -7.10 -17.71 -23.75
CA GLY A 396 -6.13 -18.27 -22.81
C GLY A 396 -5.36 -17.22 -22.02
N TYR A 397 -4.36 -17.67 -21.22
CA TYR A 397 -3.54 -16.79 -20.38
C TYR A 397 -2.21 -16.40 -21.02
N THR A 398 -1.73 -17.15 -22.02
CA THR A 398 -0.40 -16.94 -22.63
C THR A 398 -0.25 -15.53 -23.19
N VAL A 399 -1.17 -15.08 -24.05
CA VAL A 399 -1.08 -13.75 -24.66
C VAL A 399 -1.25 -12.63 -23.62
N PRO A 400 -2.24 -12.65 -22.71
CA PRO A 400 -2.31 -11.70 -21.61
C PRO A 400 -1.03 -11.56 -20.80
N TYR A 401 -0.39 -12.69 -20.45
CA TYR A 401 0.83 -12.67 -19.65
C TYR A 401 2.06 -12.20 -20.47
N VAL A 402 2.15 -12.53 -21.76
CA VAL A 402 3.19 -11.96 -22.64
C VAL A 402 3.06 -10.44 -22.73
N VAL A 403 1.85 -9.89 -22.84
CA VAL A 403 1.66 -8.44 -22.83
C VAL A 403 2.04 -7.84 -21.49
N LEU A 404 1.74 -8.49 -20.35
CA LEU A 404 2.20 -8.05 -19.04
C LEU A 404 3.72 -8.12 -18.88
N ILE A 405 4.41 -9.08 -19.52
CA ILE A 405 5.88 -9.11 -19.59
C ILE A 405 6.40 -7.88 -20.35
N CYS A 406 5.78 -7.50 -21.47
CA CYS A 406 6.12 -6.26 -22.16
C CYS A 406 5.91 -5.03 -21.26
N VAL A 407 4.85 -5.01 -20.47
CA VAL A 407 4.61 -3.95 -19.46
C VAL A 407 5.71 -3.95 -18.39
N ALA A 408 6.16 -5.11 -17.91
CA ALA A 408 7.28 -5.20 -16.98
C ALA A 408 8.59 -4.69 -17.60
N VAL A 409 8.87 -5.02 -18.85
CA VAL A 409 10.03 -4.48 -19.60
C VAL A 409 9.93 -2.95 -19.72
N LEU A 410 8.76 -2.40 -20.03
CA LEU A 410 8.56 -0.95 -20.02
C LEU A 410 8.82 -0.34 -18.64
N GLY A 411 8.44 -1.04 -17.56
CA GLY A 411 8.76 -0.66 -16.18
C GLY A 411 10.27 -0.64 -15.92
N ILE A 412 11.03 -1.61 -16.42
CA ILE A 412 12.51 -1.65 -16.34
C ILE A 412 13.11 -0.46 -17.09
N VAL A 413 12.71 -0.25 -18.35
CA VAL A 413 13.20 0.87 -19.18
C VAL A 413 12.92 2.20 -18.50
N ASN A 414 11.68 2.39 -17.97
CA ASN A 414 11.32 3.58 -17.22
C ASN A 414 12.23 3.75 -15.99
N ALA A 415 12.46 2.70 -15.20
CA ALA A 415 13.30 2.76 -14.01
C ALA A 415 14.75 3.10 -14.32
N VAL A 416 15.30 2.59 -15.44
CA VAL A 416 16.64 2.97 -15.93
C VAL A 416 16.70 4.45 -16.30
N CYS A 417 15.62 5.00 -16.86
CA CYS A 417 15.54 6.41 -17.27
C CYS A 417 15.20 7.37 -16.13
N ILE A 418 14.81 6.89 -14.94
CA ILE A 418 14.54 7.75 -13.78
C ILE A 418 15.87 8.33 -13.28
N ASN A 419 15.89 9.65 -13.10
CA ASN A 419 16.97 10.30 -12.37
C ASN A 419 16.68 10.17 -10.86
N ASP A 420 17.47 9.37 -10.15
CA ASP A 420 17.37 9.14 -8.70
C ASP A 420 18.03 10.24 -7.85
N LYS A 421 18.54 11.31 -8.49
CA LYS A 421 18.98 12.49 -7.76
C LYS A 421 17.78 13.19 -7.13
N MET A 422 17.94 13.52 -5.86
CA MET A 422 16.91 14.25 -5.12
C MET A 422 16.73 15.65 -5.71
N ILE A 423 15.49 15.99 -6.02
CA ILE A 423 15.08 17.31 -6.52
C ILE A 423 14.26 18.09 -5.50
N GLY A 424 13.72 17.42 -4.49
CA GLY A 424 13.09 18.01 -3.32
C GLY A 424 14.06 18.16 -2.16
N ARG A 425 13.55 18.45 -0.97
CA ARG A 425 14.35 18.73 0.21
C ARG A 425 14.24 17.63 1.27
N GLN A 426 15.38 17.06 1.66
CA GLN A 426 15.47 16.02 2.69
C GLN A 426 15.81 16.61 4.06
N GLN A 427 16.82 17.49 4.12
CA GLN A 427 17.36 18.07 5.35
C GLN A 427 17.78 19.53 5.12
N PHE A 428 18.00 20.25 6.22
CA PHE A 428 18.61 21.58 6.23
C PHE A 428 20.07 21.46 6.68
N SER A 429 20.99 22.25 6.08
CA SER A 429 22.37 22.30 6.50
C SER A 429 22.49 23.02 7.85
N ALA A 430 23.59 22.77 8.58
CA ALA A 430 23.84 23.45 9.84
C ALA A 430 23.99 24.99 9.65
N GLU A 431 24.47 25.46 8.49
CA GLU A 431 24.56 26.87 8.12
C GLU A 431 23.17 27.49 7.95
N GLU A 432 22.26 26.80 7.23
CA GLU A 432 20.87 27.23 7.05
C GLU A 432 20.06 27.29 8.35
N ILE A 433 20.52 26.65 9.43
CA ILE A 433 19.80 26.61 10.72
C ILE A 433 20.19 27.77 11.62
N ASN A 434 21.38 28.32 11.42
CA ASN A 434 21.94 29.42 12.25
C ASN A 434 21.63 30.82 11.69
N ASP A 435 21.19 30.89 10.43
CA ASP A 435 20.61 32.09 9.78
C ASP A 435 19.09 32.20 10.11
#